data_38b7492dc8a19144dcd947e48e931d91
#
_entry.id   38b7492dc8a19144dcd947e48e931d91
#
_cell.length_a   1.000
_cell.length_b   1.000
_cell.length_c   1.000
_cell.angle_alpha   90.00
_cell.angle_beta   90.00
_cell.angle_gamma   90.00
#
_symmetry.space_group_name_H-M   'P 1'
#
loop_
_entity.id
_entity.type
_entity.pdbx_description
1 polymer ?
#
loop_
_entity_poly.entity_id
_entity_poly.type
_entity_poly.pdbx_seq_one_letter_code
_entity_poly.pdbx_strand_id
1 'polypeptide(L)'
;MKKIACLFIGFCLFTNLSAQKVYRLDASDVMETPSCGHLKMGNPGPKEKAIEVNSLYMTMGGKPILPVMGELHFSRIRKDLWEDRILKMKACGINIISTYLFWNHHEEIEGQFEWENEKDLRSFIKLCRKHGLFVVPRLGPWSHGEARNGGTPDWILQKKYLKDRSNDVVYQNYVKRYFAQIANQLKGLYYKDGGNIIGIQLENEYWYGKEGEPHIQWLKDTALENGIDVPMYTVTGWGDGSVPPFEVIPLWGGYADAPWVEHVGKEYQPGNFLFDSFRDNENIGNDQIKRQDVYMTYEKYPFFTCEMGVGVQNTYHRRLSIDPLDGLGMMIAKLGSGSNLLGYFCRCHSVYG
;
A
#
# COMPACT_ATOMS: atom_id res chain seq x y z
N MET A 1 -60.40 27.33 41.30
CA MET A 1 -59.14 26.68 41.34
C MET A 1 -58.90 25.77 40.11
N LYS A 2 -58.98 26.29 38.89
CA LYS A 2 -58.79 25.51 37.63
C LYS A 2 -58.04 26.27 36.55
N LYS A 3 -57.25 27.30 36.87
CA LYS A 3 -56.51 28.10 35.85
C LYS A 3 -54.99 28.17 36.05
N ILE A 4 -54.39 27.38 36.93
CA ILE A 4 -52.94 27.39 37.18
C ILE A 4 -52.21 26.16 36.58
N ALA A 5 -52.97 25.15 36.17
CA ALA A 5 -52.34 23.90 35.65
C ALA A 5 -51.91 23.96 34.21
N CYS A 6 -52.29 24.93 33.38
CA CYS A 6 -51.91 25.00 31.96
C CYS A 6 -50.66 25.81 31.67
N LEU A 7 -50.08 26.51 32.66
CA LEU A 7 -48.87 27.34 32.42
C LEU A 7 -47.56 26.58 32.65
N PHE A 8 -47.60 25.41 33.29
CA PHE A 8 -46.39 24.64 33.59
C PHE A 8 -45.99 23.61 32.51
N ILE A 9 -46.94 23.27 31.62
CA ILE A 9 -46.66 22.29 30.53
C ILE A 9 -45.99 22.97 29.34
N GLY A 10 -46.13 24.29 29.17
CA GLY A 10 -45.48 25.03 28.08
C GLY A 10 -43.97 25.30 28.27
N PHE A 11 -43.48 25.22 29.51
CA PHE A 11 -42.08 25.57 29.80
C PHE A 11 -41.10 24.38 29.68
N CYS A 12 -41.60 23.16 29.69
CA CYS A 12 -40.73 21.96 29.55
C CYS A 12 -40.47 21.53 28.11
N LEU A 13 -41.09 22.17 27.09
CA LEU A 13 -40.90 21.79 25.69
C LEU A 13 -39.83 22.62 24.96
N PHE A 14 -39.21 23.58 25.63
CA PHE A 14 -38.19 24.44 24.97
C PHE A 14 -36.75 24.16 25.37
N THR A 15 -36.45 23.12 26.14
CA THR A 15 -35.09 22.88 26.63
C THR A 15 -34.29 21.84 25.87
N ASN A 16 -34.75 21.32 24.72
CA ASN A 16 -34.00 20.36 23.91
C ASN A 16 -33.91 20.75 22.44
N LEU A 17 -33.80 22.02 22.13
CA LEU A 17 -33.23 22.45 20.88
C LEU A 17 -31.70 22.46 21.08
N SER A 18 -31.08 21.28 20.97
CA SER A 18 -29.63 21.18 20.72
C SER A 18 -29.39 21.96 19.45
N ALA A 19 -28.88 23.18 19.58
CA ALA A 19 -28.44 23.93 18.41
C ALA A 19 -27.46 23.04 17.64
N GLN A 20 -27.79 22.76 16.39
CA GLN A 20 -26.93 22.01 15.51
C GLN A 20 -25.54 22.67 15.53
N LYS A 21 -24.51 21.93 15.92
CA LYS A 21 -23.15 22.47 15.99
C LYS A 21 -22.70 22.75 14.56
N VAL A 22 -22.64 24.01 14.20
CA VAL A 22 -22.19 24.45 12.89
C VAL A 22 -20.66 24.50 12.92
N TYR A 23 -20.04 23.66 12.15
CA TYR A 23 -18.60 23.75 11.86
C TYR A 23 -18.41 24.64 10.64
N ARG A 24 -17.63 25.67 10.78
CA ARG A 24 -17.17 26.48 9.64
C ARG A 24 -15.79 25.98 9.24
N LEU A 25 -15.67 25.49 8.01
CA LEU A 25 -14.40 25.19 7.38
C LEU A 25 -14.03 26.38 6.51
N ASP A 26 -12.91 27.00 6.80
CA ASP A 26 -12.30 28.00 5.93
C ASP A 26 -11.28 27.28 5.05
N ALA A 27 -11.57 27.18 3.76
CA ALA A 27 -10.72 26.55 2.76
C ALA A 27 -10.03 27.61 1.90
N SER A 28 -9.95 28.86 2.36
CA SER A 28 -9.28 29.96 1.66
C SER A 28 -7.77 29.98 1.83
N ASP A 29 -7.22 29.17 2.71
CA ASP A 29 -5.79 29.04 2.88
C ASP A 29 -5.13 28.53 1.59
N VAL A 30 -4.02 29.14 1.25
CA VAL A 30 -3.27 28.89 0.01
C VAL A 30 -2.89 27.41 -0.07
N MET A 31 -3.33 26.74 -1.12
CA MET A 31 -2.88 25.39 -1.40
C MET A 31 -1.35 25.39 -1.56
N GLU A 32 -0.70 24.49 -0.86
CA GLU A 32 0.73 24.29 -0.98
C GLU A 32 1.09 23.97 -2.45
N THR A 33 2.06 24.67 -2.99
CA THR A 33 2.52 24.42 -4.37
C THR A 33 3.36 23.15 -4.40
N PRO A 34 2.99 22.13 -5.17
CA PRO A 34 3.75 20.89 -5.22
C PRO A 34 5.14 21.08 -5.83
N SER A 35 6.15 20.46 -5.25
CA SER A 35 7.45 20.27 -5.89
C SER A 35 7.33 19.20 -6.96
N CYS A 36 7.75 19.51 -8.19
CA CYS A 36 7.67 18.60 -9.34
C CYS A 36 9.06 18.28 -9.91
N GLY A 37 9.21 17.11 -10.51
CA GLY A 37 10.42 16.71 -11.25
C GLY A 37 11.64 16.36 -10.40
N HIS A 38 11.52 16.35 -9.08
CA HIS A 38 12.60 16.00 -8.17
C HIS A 38 12.68 14.49 -7.88
N LEU A 39 11.55 13.76 -8.05
CA LEU A 39 11.49 12.33 -7.88
C LEU A 39 12.05 11.63 -9.13
N LYS A 40 13.04 10.78 -8.96
CA LYS A 40 13.67 10.02 -10.05
C LYS A 40 12.84 8.77 -10.37
N MET A 41 11.62 9.01 -10.77
CA MET A 41 10.71 7.97 -11.20
C MET A 41 11.13 7.46 -12.58
N GLY A 42 10.91 6.19 -12.84
CA GLY A 42 11.09 5.64 -14.19
C GLY A 42 10.16 6.28 -15.22
N ASN A 43 10.06 5.68 -16.38
CA ASN A 43 9.29 6.26 -17.49
C ASN A 43 7.78 6.35 -17.17
N PRO A 44 7.20 7.56 -17.09
CA PRO A 44 5.80 7.76 -16.72
C PRO A 44 4.80 7.43 -17.83
N GLY A 45 5.28 7.09 -19.03
CA GLY A 45 4.45 6.83 -20.20
C GLY A 45 4.36 8.03 -21.20
N PRO A 46 3.43 7.97 -22.15
CA PRO A 46 3.25 9.02 -23.17
C PRO A 46 2.94 10.36 -22.53
N LYS A 47 3.58 11.45 -23.03
CA LYS A 47 3.52 12.79 -22.46
C LYS A 47 2.08 13.27 -22.16
N GLU A 48 1.16 13.06 -23.10
CA GLU A 48 -0.24 13.51 -22.97
C GLU A 48 -1.05 12.72 -21.95
N LYS A 49 -0.54 11.58 -21.53
CA LYS A 49 -1.18 10.65 -20.58
C LYS A 49 -0.21 10.20 -19.49
N ALA A 50 0.94 10.85 -19.40
CA ALA A 50 1.98 10.49 -18.43
C ALA A 50 1.39 10.40 -17.02
N ILE A 51 1.76 9.36 -16.30
CA ILE A 51 1.45 9.20 -14.88
C ILE A 51 2.67 9.65 -14.09
N GLU A 52 2.56 10.83 -13.51
CA GLU A 52 3.64 11.47 -12.79
C GLU A 52 3.26 11.65 -11.32
N VAL A 53 4.25 11.74 -10.47
CA VAL A 53 4.09 11.96 -9.03
C VAL A 53 4.89 13.19 -8.63
N ASN A 54 4.26 14.08 -7.90
CA ASN A 54 4.91 15.25 -7.29
C ASN A 54 4.97 15.09 -5.76
N SER A 55 5.35 16.12 -5.02
CA SER A 55 5.44 16.06 -3.56
C SER A 55 4.09 15.87 -2.85
N LEU A 56 2.96 16.05 -3.53
CA LEU A 56 1.63 16.00 -2.92
C LEU A 56 0.76 14.89 -3.49
N TYR A 57 0.72 14.70 -4.82
CA TYR A 57 -0.24 13.82 -5.46
C TYR A 57 0.28 13.22 -6.77
N MET A 58 -0.51 12.31 -7.31
CA MET A 58 -0.31 11.71 -8.63
C MET A 58 -1.11 12.48 -9.68
N THR A 59 -0.55 12.61 -10.89
CA THR A 59 -1.23 13.19 -12.04
C THR A 59 -1.31 12.20 -13.18
N MET A 60 -2.32 12.36 -14.03
CA MET A 60 -2.43 11.69 -15.32
C MET A 60 -2.62 12.74 -16.41
N GLY A 61 -1.69 12.83 -17.35
CA GLY A 61 -1.68 13.88 -18.37
C GLY A 61 -1.69 15.29 -17.75
N GLY A 62 -0.94 15.49 -16.68
CA GLY A 62 -0.84 16.75 -15.95
C GLY A 62 -2.05 17.10 -15.07
N LYS A 63 -3.11 16.27 -15.04
CA LYS A 63 -4.29 16.50 -14.19
C LYS A 63 -4.20 15.67 -12.92
N PRO A 64 -4.46 16.24 -11.74
CA PRO A 64 -4.51 15.49 -10.49
C PRO A 64 -5.53 14.34 -10.55
N ILE A 65 -5.15 13.19 -10.02
CA ILE A 65 -6.05 12.04 -9.85
C ILE A 65 -6.00 11.58 -8.40
N LEU A 66 -7.08 10.93 -7.95
CA LEU A 66 -7.12 10.22 -6.68
C LEU A 66 -7.05 8.71 -6.96
N PRO A 67 -5.88 8.10 -6.80
CA PRO A 67 -5.75 6.67 -6.92
C PRO A 67 -6.35 5.97 -5.70
N VAL A 68 -7.17 4.95 -5.97
CA VAL A 68 -7.71 4.03 -4.97
C VAL A 68 -7.18 2.65 -5.30
N MET A 69 -6.24 2.19 -4.50
CA MET A 69 -5.54 0.93 -4.73
C MET A 69 -6.08 -0.15 -3.80
N GLY A 70 -6.29 -1.33 -4.34
CA GLY A 70 -6.69 -2.50 -3.56
C GLY A 70 -5.80 -3.69 -3.86
N GLU A 71 -5.49 -4.47 -2.85
CA GLU A 71 -4.61 -5.60 -3.00
C GLU A 71 -5.36 -6.88 -3.32
N LEU A 72 -4.90 -7.61 -4.35
CA LEU A 72 -5.44 -8.88 -4.81
C LEU A 72 -4.31 -9.84 -5.15
N HIS A 73 -4.07 -10.83 -4.29
CA HIS A 73 -2.99 -11.80 -4.48
C HIS A 73 -3.40 -12.87 -5.51
N PHE A 74 -3.13 -12.62 -6.79
CA PHE A 74 -3.58 -13.46 -7.89
C PHE A 74 -3.17 -14.93 -7.73
N SER A 75 -1.95 -15.21 -7.28
CA SER A 75 -1.41 -16.56 -7.11
C SER A 75 -2.01 -17.35 -5.93
N ARG A 76 -2.89 -16.72 -5.14
CA ARG A 76 -3.64 -17.36 -4.04
C ARG A 76 -5.12 -17.55 -4.36
N ILE A 77 -5.52 -17.22 -5.57
CA ILE A 77 -6.92 -17.27 -6.03
C ILE A 77 -6.96 -18.13 -7.26
N ARG A 78 -7.91 -19.07 -7.32
CA ARG A 78 -8.13 -19.88 -8.51
C ARG A 78 -8.35 -18.99 -9.73
N LYS A 79 -7.71 -19.33 -10.84
CA LYS A 79 -7.71 -18.54 -12.08
C LYS A 79 -9.11 -18.20 -12.59
N ASP A 80 -10.04 -19.17 -12.47
CA ASP A 80 -11.44 -19.01 -12.88
C ASP A 80 -12.23 -17.98 -12.04
N LEU A 81 -11.72 -17.60 -10.85
CA LEU A 81 -12.31 -16.60 -9.97
C LEU A 81 -11.70 -15.19 -10.12
N TRP A 82 -10.64 -15.03 -10.88
CA TRP A 82 -9.96 -13.73 -11.00
C TRP A 82 -10.88 -12.62 -11.50
N GLU A 83 -11.66 -12.92 -12.55
CA GLU A 83 -12.55 -11.92 -13.15
C GLU A 83 -13.63 -11.45 -12.18
N ASP A 84 -14.25 -12.39 -11.45
CA ASP A 84 -15.23 -12.06 -10.40
C ASP A 84 -14.64 -11.14 -9.32
N ARG A 85 -13.42 -11.45 -8.84
CA ARG A 85 -12.75 -10.65 -7.81
C ARG A 85 -12.38 -9.25 -8.33
N ILE A 86 -11.84 -9.16 -9.53
CA ILE A 86 -11.50 -7.89 -10.18
C ILE A 86 -12.74 -7.01 -10.35
N LEU A 87 -13.86 -7.58 -10.80
CA LEU A 87 -15.12 -6.84 -10.97
C LEU A 87 -15.69 -6.35 -9.63
N LYS A 88 -15.62 -7.15 -8.58
CA LYS A 88 -16.03 -6.75 -7.23
C LYS A 88 -15.17 -5.60 -6.70
N MET A 89 -13.86 -5.67 -6.85
CA MET A 89 -12.98 -4.56 -6.46
C MET A 89 -13.28 -3.29 -7.24
N LYS A 90 -13.48 -3.39 -8.54
CA LYS A 90 -13.88 -2.25 -9.37
C LYS A 90 -15.22 -1.65 -8.91
N ALA A 91 -16.19 -2.48 -8.55
CA ALA A 91 -17.48 -2.02 -8.03
C ALA A 91 -17.35 -1.27 -6.69
N CYS A 92 -16.30 -1.56 -5.91
CA CYS A 92 -15.95 -0.83 -4.69
C CYS A 92 -15.16 0.47 -4.94
N GLY A 93 -14.98 0.89 -6.20
CA GLY A 93 -14.27 2.11 -6.55
C GLY A 93 -12.76 1.96 -6.70
N ILE A 94 -12.20 0.75 -6.57
CA ILE A 94 -10.79 0.47 -6.82
C ILE A 94 -10.48 0.74 -8.30
N ASN A 95 -9.43 1.51 -8.56
CA ASN A 95 -8.94 1.79 -9.92
C ASN A 95 -7.51 1.30 -10.16
N ILE A 96 -6.81 0.85 -9.11
CA ILE A 96 -5.50 0.22 -9.19
C ILE A 96 -5.54 -1.10 -8.42
N ILE A 97 -5.07 -2.18 -9.05
CA ILE A 97 -4.83 -3.46 -8.37
C ILE A 97 -3.36 -3.54 -7.99
N SER A 98 -3.09 -3.73 -6.71
CA SER A 98 -1.78 -4.12 -6.20
C SER A 98 -1.74 -5.65 -6.03
N THR A 99 -0.61 -6.28 -6.35
CA THR A 99 -0.47 -7.73 -6.20
C THR A 99 0.97 -8.13 -5.91
N TYR A 100 1.17 -9.00 -4.92
CA TYR A 100 2.48 -9.58 -4.64
C TYR A 100 2.87 -10.63 -5.68
N LEU A 101 4.17 -10.65 -5.96
CA LEU A 101 4.85 -11.76 -6.60
C LEU A 101 5.63 -12.50 -5.51
N PHE A 102 5.06 -13.57 -5.00
CA PHE A 102 5.74 -14.38 -3.99
C PHE A 102 6.79 -15.26 -4.67
N TRP A 103 8.06 -15.00 -4.40
CA TRP A 103 9.15 -15.71 -5.04
C TRP A 103 9.05 -17.24 -4.85
N ASN A 104 8.70 -17.68 -3.63
CA ASN A 104 8.51 -19.09 -3.33
C ASN A 104 7.32 -19.75 -4.08
N HIS A 105 6.36 -18.96 -4.60
CA HIS A 105 5.32 -19.49 -5.47
C HIS A 105 5.81 -19.72 -6.90
N HIS A 106 6.72 -18.87 -7.38
CA HIS A 106 7.19 -18.91 -8.76
C HIS A 106 8.47 -19.72 -8.94
N GLU A 107 9.25 -19.95 -7.89
CA GLU A 107 10.48 -20.74 -7.88
C GLU A 107 10.56 -21.57 -6.60
N GLU A 108 9.64 -22.53 -6.45
CA GLU A 108 9.61 -23.44 -5.31
C GLU A 108 10.86 -24.32 -5.28
N ILE A 109 11.30 -24.77 -6.47
CA ILE A 109 12.54 -25.52 -6.68
C ILE A 109 13.54 -24.63 -7.39
N GLU A 110 14.76 -24.58 -6.90
CA GLU A 110 15.84 -23.74 -7.46
C GLU A 110 15.98 -23.93 -8.97
N GLY A 111 15.86 -22.84 -9.73
CA GLY A 111 15.99 -22.80 -11.17
C GLY A 111 14.74 -23.19 -11.95
N GLN A 112 13.67 -23.65 -11.29
CA GLN A 112 12.43 -24.04 -11.94
C GLN A 112 11.36 -22.96 -11.72
N PHE A 113 11.15 -22.13 -12.72
CA PHE A 113 10.15 -21.06 -12.65
C PHE A 113 8.82 -21.50 -13.24
N GLU A 114 7.73 -21.18 -12.53
CA GLU A 114 6.37 -21.48 -12.93
C GLU A 114 5.55 -20.21 -13.15
N TRP A 115 4.95 -20.08 -14.33
CA TRP A 115 4.14 -18.93 -14.75
C TRP A 115 2.83 -19.36 -15.40
N GLU A 116 2.25 -20.48 -14.97
CA GLU A 116 1.02 -21.05 -15.52
C GLU A 116 -0.10 -21.10 -14.48
N ASN A 117 -1.31 -21.35 -14.91
CA ASN A 117 -2.52 -21.47 -14.07
C ASN A 117 -2.67 -20.27 -13.11
N GLU A 118 -2.74 -20.51 -11.80
CA GLU A 118 -2.85 -19.46 -10.79
C GLU A 118 -1.60 -18.58 -10.70
N LYS A 119 -0.47 -19.02 -11.27
CA LYS A 119 0.80 -18.29 -11.30
C LYS A 119 1.00 -17.46 -12.58
N ASP A 120 0.00 -17.43 -13.48
CA ASP A 120 0.05 -16.72 -14.77
C ASP A 120 -0.17 -15.20 -14.57
N LEU A 121 0.90 -14.54 -14.14
CA LEU A 121 0.93 -13.09 -13.91
C LEU A 121 0.50 -12.30 -15.15
N ARG A 122 0.97 -12.71 -16.32
CA ARG A 122 0.71 -11.99 -17.57
C ARG A 122 -0.78 -11.97 -17.92
N SER A 123 -1.44 -13.10 -17.79
CA SER A 123 -2.89 -13.21 -18.03
C SER A 123 -3.70 -12.42 -16.99
N PHE A 124 -3.28 -12.44 -15.72
CA PHE A 124 -3.91 -11.65 -14.66
C PHE A 124 -3.84 -10.14 -14.97
N ILE A 125 -2.67 -9.62 -15.32
CA ILE A 125 -2.50 -8.19 -15.64
C ILE A 125 -3.34 -7.79 -16.87
N LYS A 126 -3.37 -8.63 -17.91
CA LYS A 126 -4.22 -8.41 -19.08
C LYS A 126 -5.71 -8.41 -18.74
N LEU A 127 -6.13 -9.25 -17.81
CA LEU A 127 -7.50 -9.28 -17.34
C LEU A 127 -7.87 -7.99 -16.58
N CYS A 128 -6.99 -7.48 -15.72
CA CYS A 128 -7.18 -6.17 -15.09
C CYS A 128 -7.33 -5.06 -16.15
N ARG A 129 -6.48 -5.08 -17.19
CA ARG A 129 -6.57 -4.12 -18.31
C ARG A 129 -7.90 -4.21 -19.06
N LYS A 130 -8.41 -5.42 -19.32
CA LYS A 130 -9.71 -5.65 -19.96
C LYS A 130 -10.83 -4.90 -19.22
N HIS A 131 -10.74 -4.83 -17.91
CA HIS A 131 -11.71 -4.14 -17.05
C HIS A 131 -11.35 -2.68 -16.73
N GLY A 132 -10.32 -2.12 -17.39
CA GLY A 132 -9.93 -0.72 -17.25
C GLY A 132 -9.24 -0.39 -15.93
N LEU A 133 -8.62 -1.36 -15.29
CA LEU A 133 -7.87 -1.19 -14.05
C LEU A 133 -6.36 -1.11 -14.31
N PHE A 134 -5.69 -0.22 -13.60
CA PHE A 134 -4.25 -0.19 -13.53
C PHE A 134 -3.71 -1.27 -12.59
N VAL A 135 -2.41 -1.56 -12.70
CA VAL A 135 -1.76 -2.56 -11.85
C VAL A 135 -0.42 -2.02 -11.34
N VAL A 136 -0.15 -2.31 -10.08
CA VAL A 136 1.14 -2.11 -9.42
C VAL A 136 1.61 -3.46 -8.87
N PRO A 137 2.46 -4.21 -9.62
CA PRO A 137 3.06 -5.43 -9.11
C PRO A 137 4.04 -5.12 -7.98
N ARG A 138 3.98 -5.89 -6.91
CA ARG A 138 4.91 -5.84 -5.78
C ARG A 138 5.93 -6.96 -5.96
N LEU A 139 7.13 -6.59 -6.47
CA LEU A 139 8.12 -7.55 -6.96
C LEU A 139 8.86 -8.32 -5.85
N GLY A 140 8.88 -7.76 -4.66
CA GLY A 140 9.76 -8.24 -3.61
C GLY A 140 11.21 -7.76 -3.84
N PRO A 141 12.22 -8.62 -3.57
CA PRO A 141 12.19 -10.09 -3.37
C PRO A 141 11.55 -10.59 -2.07
N TRP A 142 11.46 -9.75 -1.06
CA TRP A 142 10.71 -10.00 0.17
C TRP A 142 9.34 -9.32 0.10
N SER A 143 8.29 -10.04 0.49
CA SER A 143 6.91 -9.56 0.35
C SER A 143 6.15 -9.47 1.67
N HIS A 144 6.60 -10.09 2.76
CA HIS A 144 5.75 -10.43 3.91
C HIS A 144 4.47 -11.13 3.45
N GLY A 145 3.40 -10.38 3.23
CA GLY A 145 2.14 -10.83 2.64
C GLY A 145 1.55 -12.07 3.29
N GLU A 146 1.90 -12.34 4.56
CA GLU A 146 1.61 -13.58 5.29
C GLU A 146 1.96 -14.83 4.47
N ALA A 147 3.03 -14.74 3.70
CA ALA A 147 3.62 -15.85 3.00
C ALA A 147 4.69 -16.50 3.88
N ARG A 148 4.85 -17.81 3.73
CA ARG A 148 5.97 -18.52 4.36
C ARG A 148 7.28 -17.84 4.00
N ASN A 149 8.12 -17.58 5.01
CA ASN A 149 9.41 -16.90 4.87
C ASN A 149 9.33 -15.54 4.14
N GLY A 150 8.22 -14.81 4.31
CA GLY A 150 8.00 -13.55 3.60
C GLY A 150 8.00 -13.66 2.08
N GLY A 151 7.75 -14.85 1.55
CA GLY A 151 7.81 -15.15 0.13
C GLY A 151 9.19 -15.62 -0.37
N THR A 152 10.21 -15.64 0.48
CA THR A 152 11.54 -16.16 0.11
C THR A 152 11.50 -17.70 0.00
N PRO A 153 12.03 -18.30 -1.08
CA PRO A 153 12.10 -19.74 -1.22
C PRO A 153 12.93 -20.43 -0.13
N ASP A 154 12.48 -21.60 0.32
CA ASP A 154 13.17 -22.38 1.36
C ASP A 154 14.61 -22.69 1.00
N TRP A 155 14.87 -23.01 -0.28
CA TRP A 155 16.22 -23.35 -0.77
C TRP A 155 17.21 -22.18 -0.67
N ILE A 156 16.75 -20.93 -0.67
CA ILE A 156 17.61 -19.75 -0.38
C ILE A 156 18.02 -19.75 1.10
N LEU A 157 17.06 -19.92 2.00
CA LEU A 157 17.30 -19.87 3.44
C LEU A 157 18.15 -21.06 3.94
N GLN A 158 18.17 -22.17 3.20
CA GLN A 158 19.00 -23.33 3.50
C GLN A 158 20.46 -23.14 3.09
N LYS A 159 20.80 -22.10 2.32
CA LYS A 159 22.16 -21.84 1.88
C LYS A 159 22.99 -21.27 3.04
N LYS A 160 23.99 -22.01 3.49
CA LYS A 160 24.92 -21.52 4.52
C LYS A 160 25.64 -20.27 4.02
N TYR A 161 25.81 -19.30 4.93
CA TYR A 161 26.52 -18.04 4.69
C TYR A 161 25.86 -17.05 3.73
N LEU A 162 24.68 -17.35 3.20
CA LEU A 162 23.91 -16.39 2.45
C LEU A 162 23.14 -15.49 3.45
N LYS A 163 23.23 -14.18 3.26
CA LYS A 163 22.41 -13.20 3.98
C LYS A 163 21.37 -12.65 3.01
N ASP A 164 20.12 -13.04 3.20
CA ASP A 164 18.99 -12.49 2.45
C ASP A 164 18.72 -11.03 2.80
N ARG A 165 17.89 -10.35 2.02
CA ARG A 165 17.54 -8.95 2.20
C ARG A 165 18.75 -8.05 2.43
N SER A 166 19.82 -8.24 1.66
CA SER A 166 21.08 -7.52 1.84
C SER A 166 21.86 -7.43 0.53
N ASN A 167 23.01 -6.76 0.59
CA ASN A 167 23.94 -6.68 -0.54
C ASN A 167 24.91 -7.87 -0.61
N ASP A 168 24.57 -9.01 -0.01
CA ASP A 168 25.29 -10.26 -0.22
C ASP A 168 25.29 -10.62 -1.72
N VAL A 169 26.48 -10.83 -2.27
CA VAL A 169 26.66 -11.05 -3.72
C VAL A 169 25.97 -12.32 -4.21
N VAL A 170 25.91 -13.36 -3.38
CA VAL A 170 25.23 -14.61 -3.72
C VAL A 170 23.72 -14.38 -3.77
N TYR A 171 23.18 -13.70 -2.77
CA TYR A 171 21.77 -13.31 -2.75
C TYR A 171 21.41 -12.42 -3.96
N GLN A 172 22.22 -11.42 -4.24
CA GLN A 172 22.04 -10.54 -5.39
C GLN A 172 21.96 -11.30 -6.72
N ASN A 173 22.79 -12.32 -6.92
CA ASN A 173 22.74 -13.14 -8.13
C ASN A 173 21.42 -13.89 -8.29
N TYR A 174 20.84 -14.37 -7.20
CA TYR A 174 19.53 -15.00 -7.23
C TYR A 174 18.40 -13.99 -7.51
N VAL A 175 18.46 -12.81 -6.89
CA VAL A 175 17.49 -11.73 -7.14
C VAL A 175 17.55 -11.25 -8.60
N LYS A 176 18.76 -11.08 -9.19
CA LYS A 176 18.92 -10.75 -10.62
C LYS A 176 18.19 -11.76 -11.51
N ARG A 177 18.38 -13.06 -11.24
CA ARG A 177 17.71 -14.12 -11.98
C ARG A 177 16.18 -14.04 -11.84
N TYR A 178 15.69 -13.82 -10.62
CA TYR A 178 14.26 -13.66 -10.32
C TYR A 178 13.67 -12.43 -11.05
N PHE A 179 14.34 -11.29 -10.98
CA PHE A 179 13.87 -10.06 -11.66
C PHE A 179 13.90 -10.21 -13.18
N ALA A 180 14.87 -10.92 -13.75
CA ALA A 180 14.87 -11.21 -15.17
C ALA A 180 13.67 -12.05 -15.61
N GLN A 181 13.25 -13.03 -14.81
CA GLN A 181 12.05 -13.81 -15.06
C GLN A 181 10.77 -12.96 -14.98
N ILE A 182 10.68 -12.10 -13.96
CA ILE A 182 9.56 -11.16 -13.83
C ILE A 182 9.51 -10.21 -15.04
N ALA A 183 10.63 -9.64 -15.42
CA ALA A 183 10.72 -8.72 -16.55
C ALA A 183 10.20 -9.34 -17.85
N ASN A 184 10.49 -10.63 -18.08
CA ASN A 184 9.93 -11.38 -19.21
C ASN A 184 8.41 -11.46 -19.16
N GLN A 185 7.83 -11.66 -17.99
CA GLN A 185 6.36 -11.69 -17.81
C GLN A 185 5.73 -10.31 -18.01
N LEU A 186 6.39 -9.23 -17.61
CA LEU A 186 5.85 -7.87 -17.65
C LEU A 186 6.09 -7.17 -19.00
N LYS A 187 6.94 -7.68 -19.86
CA LYS A 187 7.31 -7.08 -21.15
C LYS A 187 6.08 -6.72 -22.01
N GLY A 188 5.98 -5.44 -22.42
CA GLY A 188 4.88 -4.91 -23.22
C GLY A 188 3.58 -4.70 -22.44
N LEU A 189 3.59 -4.82 -21.11
CA LEU A 189 2.44 -4.54 -20.24
C LEU A 189 2.57 -3.22 -19.47
N TYR A 190 3.71 -2.54 -19.60
CA TYR A 190 3.92 -1.23 -18.97
C TYR A 190 3.06 -0.14 -19.62
N TYR A 191 2.67 0.84 -18.84
CA TYR A 191 1.85 1.95 -19.31
C TYR A 191 2.51 2.72 -20.47
N LYS A 192 3.82 2.91 -20.39
CA LYS A 192 4.63 3.50 -21.48
C LYS A 192 4.51 2.74 -22.81
N ASP A 193 4.25 1.45 -22.77
CA ASP A 193 4.08 0.58 -23.94
C ASP A 193 2.61 0.37 -24.33
N GLY A 194 1.69 1.15 -23.73
CA GLY A 194 0.25 1.03 -23.93
C GLY A 194 -0.41 -0.05 -23.07
N GLY A 195 0.29 -0.62 -22.09
CA GLY A 195 -0.25 -1.53 -21.09
C GLY A 195 -0.94 -0.80 -19.93
N ASN A 196 -1.04 -1.45 -18.78
CA ASN A 196 -1.70 -0.91 -17.59
C ASN A 196 -0.86 -0.99 -16.30
N ILE A 197 0.41 -1.37 -16.39
CA ILE A 197 1.34 -1.30 -15.26
C ILE A 197 1.83 0.14 -15.14
N ILE A 198 1.45 0.82 -14.04
CA ILE A 198 1.76 2.23 -13.79
C ILE A 198 2.87 2.44 -12.75
N GLY A 199 3.36 1.37 -12.18
CA GLY A 199 4.43 1.36 -11.19
C GLY A 199 4.72 -0.04 -10.72
N ILE A 200 5.76 -0.18 -9.93
CA ILE A 200 6.13 -1.40 -9.23
C ILE A 200 6.53 -1.08 -7.79
N GLN A 201 6.44 -2.06 -6.91
CA GLN A 201 7.03 -1.96 -5.59
C GLN A 201 8.24 -2.89 -5.47
N LEU A 202 9.32 -2.34 -4.92
CA LEU A 202 10.53 -3.06 -4.55
C LEU A 202 10.52 -3.29 -3.05
N GLU A 203 10.94 -4.46 -2.58
CA GLU A 203 10.98 -4.84 -1.17
C GLU A 203 9.64 -4.65 -0.43
N ASN A 204 9.60 -4.94 0.84
CA ASN A 204 8.46 -4.66 1.70
C ASN A 204 8.90 -4.57 3.15
N GLU A 205 8.51 -3.47 3.81
CA GLU A 205 8.84 -3.24 5.22
C GLU A 205 10.34 -3.44 5.50
N TYR A 206 11.18 -2.74 4.73
CA TYR A 206 12.61 -2.80 4.88
C TYR A 206 13.07 -1.72 5.87
N TRP A 207 13.38 -2.11 7.08
CA TRP A 207 13.59 -1.20 8.22
C TRP A 207 15.04 -0.94 8.61
N TYR A 208 16.00 -1.24 7.75
CA TYR A 208 17.43 -1.08 8.10
C TYR A 208 17.94 0.36 8.06
N GLY A 209 17.06 1.35 8.12
CA GLY A 209 17.41 2.76 8.13
C GLY A 209 18.32 3.15 6.96
N LYS A 210 19.20 4.12 7.19
CA LYS A 210 20.14 4.59 6.17
C LYS A 210 21.10 3.51 5.68
N GLU A 211 21.45 2.55 6.52
CA GLU A 211 22.29 1.42 6.13
C GLU A 211 21.63 0.51 5.11
N GLY A 212 20.30 0.53 5.04
CA GLY A 212 19.51 -0.22 4.07
C GLY A 212 19.36 0.45 2.70
N GLU A 213 19.58 1.77 2.60
CA GLU A 213 19.40 2.51 1.35
C GLU A 213 20.18 1.93 0.16
N PRO A 214 21.45 1.49 0.30
CA PRO A 214 22.18 0.88 -0.80
C PRO A 214 21.54 -0.40 -1.33
N HIS A 215 20.82 -1.16 -0.51
CA HIS A 215 20.09 -2.34 -0.97
C HIS A 215 18.88 -1.95 -1.83
N ILE A 216 18.10 -0.98 -1.38
CA ILE A 216 16.95 -0.49 -2.16
C ILE A 216 17.42 0.13 -3.48
N GLN A 217 18.52 0.90 -3.47
CA GLN A 217 19.12 1.44 -4.70
C GLN A 217 19.52 0.33 -5.65
N TRP A 218 20.21 -0.69 -5.14
CA TRP A 218 20.65 -1.83 -5.93
C TRP A 218 19.46 -2.60 -6.56
N LEU A 219 18.35 -2.77 -5.82
CA LEU A 219 17.12 -3.37 -6.35
C LEU A 219 16.54 -2.55 -7.50
N LYS A 220 16.51 -1.22 -7.35
CA LYS A 220 16.08 -0.31 -8.41
C LYS A 220 16.95 -0.44 -9.67
N ASP A 221 18.26 -0.37 -9.49
CA ASP A 221 19.21 -0.46 -10.60
C ASP A 221 19.06 -1.81 -11.32
N THR A 222 18.92 -2.89 -10.56
CA THR A 222 18.68 -4.24 -11.11
C THR A 222 17.35 -4.32 -11.87
N ALA A 223 16.30 -3.67 -11.38
CA ALA A 223 15.02 -3.61 -12.10
C ALA A 223 15.18 -2.86 -13.45
N LEU A 224 15.84 -1.70 -13.44
CA LEU A 224 16.13 -0.91 -14.63
C LEU A 224 16.99 -1.68 -15.63
N GLU A 225 18.06 -2.37 -15.19
CA GLU A 225 18.92 -3.24 -16.03
C GLU A 225 18.10 -4.33 -16.74
N ASN A 226 17.03 -4.81 -16.13
CA ASN A 226 16.10 -5.78 -16.71
C ASN A 226 14.98 -5.13 -17.56
N GLY A 227 15.03 -3.81 -17.78
CA GLY A 227 14.03 -3.10 -18.58
C GLY A 227 12.71 -2.80 -17.84
N ILE A 228 12.67 -2.98 -16.54
CA ILE A 228 11.54 -2.59 -15.69
C ILE A 228 11.66 -1.10 -15.40
N ASP A 229 11.32 -0.27 -16.38
CA ASP A 229 11.45 1.18 -16.34
C ASP A 229 10.05 1.82 -16.21
N VAL A 230 9.59 1.94 -14.97
CA VAL A 230 8.31 2.51 -14.53
C VAL A 230 8.50 3.15 -13.16
N PRO A 231 7.55 3.97 -12.67
CA PRO A 231 7.56 4.48 -11.31
C PRO A 231 7.76 3.39 -10.26
N MET A 232 8.67 3.65 -9.30
CA MET A 232 9.07 2.66 -8.30
C MET A 232 8.74 3.13 -6.89
N TYR A 233 8.12 2.24 -6.13
CA TYR A 233 7.66 2.43 -4.76
C TYR A 233 8.34 1.43 -3.82
N THR A 234 8.32 1.72 -2.53
CA THR A 234 8.64 0.75 -1.47
C THR A 234 7.85 1.04 -0.22
N VAL A 235 7.50 0.01 0.54
CA VAL A 235 6.86 0.17 1.84
C VAL A 235 7.93 0.40 2.88
N THR A 236 7.87 1.54 3.53
CA THR A 236 8.80 1.94 4.60
C THR A 236 8.07 2.52 5.80
N GLY A 237 6.79 2.24 5.93
CA GLY A 237 5.90 2.85 6.92
C GLY A 237 6.29 2.64 8.39
N TRP A 238 7.54 2.34 8.67
CA TRP A 238 8.06 2.07 10.00
C TRP A 238 9.17 3.08 10.31
N GLY A 239 9.23 3.53 11.55
CA GLY A 239 10.10 4.61 11.98
C GLY A 239 11.57 4.48 11.64
N ASP A 240 12.05 3.26 11.49
CA ASP A 240 13.44 2.98 11.11
C ASP A 240 13.66 2.86 9.61
N GLY A 241 12.59 2.93 8.81
CA GLY A 241 12.66 2.85 7.38
C GLY A 241 13.33 4.07 6.76
N SER A 242 14.15 3.85 5.74
CA SER A 242 14.73 4.91 4.92
C SER A 242 14.79 4.47 3.47
N VAL A 243 14.78 5.45 2.57
CA VAL A 243 14.90 5.21 1.12
C VAL A 243 16.00 6.07 0.55
N PRO A 244 16.69 5.61 -0.51
CA PRO A 244 17.61 6.46 -1.25
C PRO A 244 16.88 7.73 -1.70
N PRO A 245 17.39 8.92 -1.38
CA PRO A 245 16.66 10.18 -1.58
C PRO A 245 16.18 10.36 -3.03
N PHE A 246 14.86 10.46 -3.20
CA PHE A 246 14.16 10.69 -4.47
C PHE A 246 14.24 9.54 -5.50
N GLU A 247 14.86 8.42 -5.17
CA GLU A 247 15.02 7.27 -6.07
C GLU A 247 13.78 6.38 -6.12
N VAL A 248 13.10 6.23 -4.99
CA VAL A 248 11.84 5.49 -4.87
C VAL A 248 10.85 6.29 -4.02
N ILE A 249 9.56 6.02 -4.19
CA ILE A 249 8.51 6.66 -3.38
C ILE A 249 8.21 5.77 -2.18
N PRO A 250 8.35 6.28 -0.95
CA PRO A 250 7.92 5.57 0.25
C PRO A 250 6.39 5.49 0.30
N LEU A 251 5.88 4.33 0.68
CA LEU A 251 4.47 4.08 0.95
C LEU A 251 4.29 3.81 2.45
N TRP A 252 3.19 4.29 2.98
CA TRP A 252 2.81 4.11 4.38
C TRP A 252 1.66 3.13 4.51
N GLY A 253 1.38 2.71 5.73
CA GLY A 253 0.27 1.84 6.05
C GLY A 253 -0.38 2.22 7.38
N GLY A 254 -1.29 1.41 7.81
CA GLY A 254 -1.93 1.49 9.11
C GLY A 254 -3.02 0.44 9.23
N TYR A 255 -3.28 -0.02 10.44
CA TYR A 255 -4.26 -1.07 10.69
C TYR A 255 -5.23 -0.61 11.77
N ALA A 256 -6.49 -1.00 11.64
CA ALA A 256 -7.52 -0.70 12.63
C ALA A 256 -7.21 -1.34 14.00
N ASP A 257 -6.53 -2.48 13.99
CA ASP A 257 -5.96 -3.16 15.15
C ASP A 257 -4.65 -3.84 14.72
N ALA A 258 -3.76 -4.07 15.65
CA ALA A 258 -2.48 -4.74 15.44
C ALA A 258 -2.60 -6.25 15.72
N PRO A 259 -2.88 -7.10 14.73
CA PRO A 259 -3.17 -8.52 14.94
C PRO A 259 -1.98 -9.32 15.48
N TRP A 260 -0.77 -8.81 15.30
CA TRP A 260 0.48 -9.42 15.75
C TRP A 260 0.78 -9.19 17.22
N VAL A 261 0.11 -8.24 17.91
CA VAL A 261 0.25 -8.06 19.36
C VAL A 261 -0.61 -9.06 20.11
N GLU A 262 -0.04 -9.67 21.14
CA GLU A 262 -0.72 -10.69 21.95
C GLU A 262 -1.86 -10.09 22.78
N HIS A 263 -1.61 -8.92 23.39
CA HIS A 263 -2.56 -8.23 24.23
C HIS A 263 -2.64 -6.74 23.88
N VAL A 264 -3.85 -6.23 23.80
CA VAL A 264 -4.10 -4.79 23.66
C VAL A 264 -4.46 -4.22 25.03
N GLY A 265 -3.74 -3.18 25.45
CA GLY A 265 -4.06 -2.47 26.69
C GLY A 265 -5.42 -1.74 26.59
N LYS A 266 -6.06 -1.50 27.73
CA LYS A 266 -7.35 -0.79 27.77
C LYS A 266 -7.26 0.66 27.23
N GLU A 267 -6.08 1.25 27.22
CA GLU A 267 -5.81 2.62 26.77
C GLU A 267 -5.33 2.67 25.33
N TYR A 268 -5.32 1.54 24.65
CA TYR A 268 -4.89 1.47 23.27
C TYR A 268 -5.88 2.20 22.36
N GLN A 269 -5.43 3.27 21.76
CA GLN A 269 -6.18 3.99 20.72
C GLN A 269 -5.31 4.11 19.47
N PRO A 270 -5.65 3.42 18.39
CA PRO A 270 -4.88 3.48 17.16
C PRO A 270 -4.87 4.91 16.61
N GLY A 271 -3.69 5.49 16.44
CA GLY A 271 -3.49 6.82 15.85
C GLY A 271 -3.99 6.92 14.41
N ASN A 272 -4.22 5.77 13.75
CA ASN A 272 -4.82 5.69 12.44
C ASN A 272 -6.22 6.29 12.31
N PHE A 273 -6.90 6.54 13.42
CA PHE A 273 -8.20 7.22 13.49
C PHE A 273 -8.08 8.71 13.82
N LEU A 274 -6.86 9.23 13.98
CA LEU A 274 -6.63 10.64 14.29
C LEU A 274 -6.20 11.39 13.02
N PHE A 275 -6.63 12.66 12.94
CA PHE A 275 -6.09 13.60 11.95
C PHE A 275 -4.73 14.07 12.40
N ASP A 276 -3.69 13.76 11.65
CA ASP A 276 -2.33 14.17 11.94
C ASP A 276 -1.55 14.38 10.64
N SER A 277 -0.69 15.38 10.61
CA SER A 277 0.25 15.60 9.52
C SER A 277 1.43 14.61 9.56
N PHE A 278 1.61 13.93 10.67
CA PHE A 278 2.65 12.94 10.84
C PHE A 278 2.30 11.64 10.13
N ARG A 279 3.15 11.20 9.22
CA ARG A 279 2.88 10.09 8.29
C ARG A 279 3.48 8.77 8.75
N ASP A 280 4.42 8.82 9.70
CA ASP A 280 5.14 7.66 10.15
C ASP A 280 4.30 6.82 11.08
N ASN A 281 4.13 5.57 10.72
CA ASN A 281 3.49 4.55 11.54
C ASN A 281 4.55 3.69 12.19
N GLU A 282 5.25 4.24 13.15
CA GLU A 282 6.28 3.55 13.90
C GLU A 282 5.85 2.19 14.43
N ASN A 283 4.59 2.12 14.81
CA ASN A 283 3.89 0.89 15.18
C ASN A 283 2.65 0.77 14.33
N ILE A 284 2.64 -0.11 13.36
CA ILE A 284 1.43 -0.39 12.59
C ILE A 284 0.29 -0.71 13.55
N GLY A 285 -0.77 0.10 13.51
CA GLY A 285 -1.90 -0.06 14.42
C GLY A 285 -1.68 0.53 15.82
N ASN A 286 -0.56 1.22 16.07
CA ASN A 286 -0.29 1.91 17.34
C ASN A 286 0.48 3.22 17.12
N ASP A 287 -0.09 4.12 16.37
CA ASP A 287 0.54 5.36 15.90
C ASP A 287 0.57 6.46 16.96
N GLN A 288 0.49 6.12 18.24
CA GLN A 288 0.48 7.11 19.32
C GLN A 288 1.86 7.63 19.67
N ILE A 289 2.91 6.92 19.29
CA ILE A 289 4.28 7.27 19.61
C ILE A 289 4.90 7.98 18.42
N LYS A 290 5.07 9.28 18.53
CA LYS A 290 5.82 10.09 17.57
C LYS A 290 7.30 9.90 17.85
N ARG A 291 8.05 9.34 16.91
CA ARG A 291 9.51 9.29 16.99
C ARG A 291 10.11 10.65 16.70
N GLN A 292 11.22 10.93 17.37
CA GLN A 292 12.02 12.12 17.09
C GLN A 292 13.04 11.88 15.96
N ASP A 293 13.40 10.63 15.72
CA ASP A 293 14.41 10.24 14.73
C ASP A 293 13.76 9.75 13.45
N VAL A 294 13.40 10.69 12.60
CA VAL A 294 12.89 10.40 11.26
C VAL A 294 14.02 10.57 10.25
N TYR A 295 14.28 9.52 9.50
CA TYR A 295 15.37 9.51 8.52
C TYR A 295 15.02 10.10 7.16
N MET A 296 13.73 10.39 6.90
CA MET A 296 13.25 10.90 5.61
C MET A 296 12.70 12.32 5.71
N THR A 297 12.87 13.10 4.64
CA THR A 297 12.24 14.41 4.47
C THR A 297 10.85 14.21 3.85
N TYR A 298 9.83 14.01 4.68
CA TYR A 298 8.46 13.65 4.24
C TYR A 298 7.84 14.65 3.27
N GLU A 299 8.09 15.94 3.48
CA GLU A 299 7.49 17.03 2.71
C GLU A 299 7.85 16.97 1.22
N LYS A 300 8.88 16.20 0.88
CA LYS A 300 9.32 16.00 -0.50
C LYS A 300 8.64 14.83 -1.19
N TYR A 301 7.85 14.05 -0.46
CA TYR A 301 7.11 12.89 -1.00
C TYR A 301 5.62 13.07 -0.80
N PRO A 302 4.77 12.54 -1.72
CA PRO A 302 3.35 12.51 -1.48
C PRO A 302 3.02 11.56 -0.32
N PHE A 303 1.93 11.82 0.38
CA PHE A 303 1.43 10.88 1.36
C PHE A 303 0.60 9.81 0.66
N PHE A 304 1.21 8.70 0.33
CA PHE A 304 0.59 7.54 -0.29
C PHE A 304 0.55 6.37 0.68
N THR A 305 -0.59 5.71 0.76
CA THR A 305 -0.74 4.48 1.55
C THR A 305 -0.82 3.26 0.64
N CYS A 306 -0.37 2.10 1.12
CA CYS A 306 -0.52 0.82 0.43
C CYS A 306 -1.13 -0.25 1.32
N GLU A 307 -1.08 -0.05 2.63
CA GLU A 307 -1.51 -1.04 3.61
C GLU A 307 -2.44 -0.42 4.64
N MET A 308 -3.58 0.13 4.20
CA MET A 308 -4.68 0.38 5.13
C MET A 308 -5.38 -0.95 5.40
N GLY A 309 -5.11 -1.51 6.59
CA GLY A 309 -5.61 -2.80 7.00
C GLY A 309 -7.06 -2.74 7.45
N VAL A 310 -7.96 -2.99 6.52
CA VAL A 310 -9.43 -2.97 6.74
C VAL A 310 -10.04 -4.38 6.81
N GLY A 311 -9.21 -5.40 6.69
CA GLY A 311 -9.60 -6.79 6.78
C GLY A 311 -9.24 -7.42 8.12
N VAL A 312 -9.84 -8.59 8.40
CA VAL A 312 -9.52 -9.38 9.60
C VAL A 312 -8.27 -10.20 9.32
N GLN A 313 -7.26 -10.05 10.16
CA GLN A 313 -6.09 -10.93 10.22
C GLN A 313 -6.20 -11.85 11.43
N ASN A 314 -6.35 -13.14 11.19
CA ASN A 314 -6.29 -14.13 12.27
C ASN A 314 -4.84 -14.54 12.51
N THR A 315 -4.38 -14.33 13.73
CA THR A 315 -3.07 -14.83 14.20
C THR A 315 -3.26 -15.99 15.18
N TYR A 316 -2.16 -16.61 15.58
CA TYR A 316 -2.22 -17.63 16.65
C TYR A 316 -2.62 -17.02 18.01
N HIS A 317 -2.30 -15.74 18.23
CA HIS A 317 -2.54 -15.06 19.50
C HIS A 317 -3.98 -14.58 19.63
N ARG A 318 -4.50 -13.95 18.57
CA ARG A 318 -5.80 -13.26 18.63
C ARG A 318 -6.68 -13.56 17.42
N ARG A 319 -7.98 -13.49 17.66
CA ARG A 319 -9.04 -13.45 16.65
C ARG A 319 -9.64 -12.04 16.66
N LEU A 320 -9.26 -11.22 15.70
CA LEU A 320 -9.76 -9.86 15.61
C LEU A 320 -11.19 -9.86 15.07
N SER A 321 -11.98 -8.93 15.59
CA SER A 321 -13.25 -8.54 14.99
C SER A 321 -13.15 -7.05 14.67
N ILE A 322 -13.09 -6.72 13.40
CA ILE A 322 -13.00 -5.34 12.90
C ILE A 322 -14.36 -4.98 12.32
N ASP A 323 -14.92 -3.86 12.76
CA ASP A 323 -16.14 -3.32 12.17
C ASP A 323 -15.83 -2.74 10.78
N PRO A 324 -16.66 -2.96 9.77
CA PRO A 324 -16.50 -2.30 8.45
C PRO A 324 -16.39 -0.77 8.54
N LEU A 325 -17.00 -0.14 9.56
CA LEU A 325 -16.86 1.28 9.82
C LEU A 325 -15.47 1.70 10.28
N ASP A 326 -14.67 0.81 10.84
CA ASP A 326 -13.27 1.09 11.17
C ASP A 326 -12.48 1.42 9.90
N GLY A 327 -12.71 0.68 8.82
CA GLY A 327 -12.12 0.97 7.52
C GLY A 327 -12.51 2.35 6.98
N LEU A 328 -13.76 2.71 7.13
CA LEU A 328 -14.25 4.04 6.72
C LEU A 328 -13.64 5.15 7.59
N GLY A 329 -13.61 4.97 8.91
CA GLY A 329 -13.03 5.92 9.85
C GLY A 329 -11.55 6.16 9.55
N MET A 330 -10.79 5.10 9.34
CA MET A 330 -9.38 5.18 9.01
C MET A 330 -9.14 5.86 7.65
N MET A 331 -9.96 5.56 6.64
CA MET A 331 -9.91 6.24 5.35
C MET A 331 -10.12 7.75 5.49
N ILE A 332 -11.14 8.16 6.24
CA ILE A 332 -11.45 9.58 6.49
C ILE A 332 -10.28 10.26 7.21
N ALA A 333 -9.71 9.61 8.23
CA ALA A 333 -8.57 10.14 8.96
C ALA A 333 -7.35 10.30 8.05
N LYS A 334 -7.02 9.30 7.22
CA LYS A 334 -5.87 9.39 6.29
C LYS A 334 -6.08 10.45 5.20
N LEU A 335 -7.28 10.55 4.62
CA LEU A 335 -7.61 11.63 3.67
C LEU A 335 -7.48 13.01 4.31
N GLY A 336 -8.05 13.19 5.51
CA GLY A 336 -7.97 14.45 6.25
C GLY A 336 -6.55 14.77 6.73
N SER A 337 -5.69 13.79 6.83
CA SER A 337 -4.25 13.95 7.12
C SER A 337 -3.40 14.18 5.86
N GLY A 338 -4.02 14.28 4.68
CA GLY A 338 -3.34 14.61 3.42
C GLY A 338 -2.95 13.41 2.55
N SER A 339 -3.45 12.21 2.83
CA SER A 339 -3.21 11.06 1.96
C SER A 339 -3.88 11.24 0.60
N ASN A 340 -3.11 11.06 -0.47
CA ASN A 340 -3.55 11.26 -1.86
C ASN A 340 -3.56 9.97 -2.68
N LEU A 341 -3.17 8.85 -2.11
CA LEU A 341 -3.39 7.49 -2.61
C LEU A 341 -3.91 6.64 -1.46
N LEU A 342 -5.11 6.11 -1.64
CA LEU A 342 -5.73 5.21 -0.66
C LEU A 342 -5.45 3.77 -1.06
N GLY A 343 -4.52 3.13 -0.37
CA GLY A 343 -4.14 1.74 -0.62
C GLY A 343 -4.70 0.81 0.45
N TYR A 344 -5.70 0.02 0.09
CA TYR A 344 -6.32 -0.96 0.97
C TYR A 344 -5.59 -2.29 0.92
N PHE A 345 -5.23 -2.79 2.10
CA PHE A 345 -4.75 -4.14 2.29
C PHE A 345 -5.94 -5.06 2.56
N CYS A 346 -6.41 -5.70 1.52
CA CYS A 346 -7.52 -6.65 1.60
C CYS A 346 -6.97 -8.06 1.47
N ARG A 347 -7.04 -8.85 2.52
CA ARG A 347 -6.92 -10.31 2.35
C ARG A 347 -8.17 -10.83 1.64
N CYS A 348 -8.17 -10.80 0.32
CA CYS A 348 -9.05 -11.68 -0.44
C CYS A 348 -8.52 -13.11 -0.27
N HIS A 349 -8.76 -13.71 0.89
CA HIS A 349 -8.51 -15.13 1.06
C HIS A 349 -9.43 -15.91 0.12
N SER A 350 -8.85 -16.92 -0.52
CA SER A 350 -9.62 -18.03 -1.03
C SER A 350 -10.59 -18.45 0.06
N VAL A 351 -11.86 -18.31 -0.22
CA VAL A 351 -12.89 -18.92 0.60
C VAL A 351 -12.74 -20.42 0.44
N TYR A 352 -12.05 -21.05 1.36
CA TYR A 352 -12.34 -22.43 1.68
C TYR A 352 -13.54 -22.38 2.62
N GLY A 353 -14.70 -22.63 2.06
CA GLY A 353 -15.96 -22.72 2.73
C GLY A 353 -17.01 -23.02 1.70
#